data_eeb57bd72788fb46bb0f71238ee8f22d
#
_entry.id   eeb57bd72788fb46bb0f71238ee8f22d
#
_cell.length_a   1.000
_cell.length_b   1.000
_cell.length_c   1.000
_cell.angle_alpha   90.00
_cell.angle_beta   90.00
_cell.angle_gamma   90.00
#
_symmetry.space_group_name_H-M   'P 1'
#
loop_
_entity.id
_entity.type
_entity.pdbx_description
1 polymer ?
#
loop_
_entity_poly.entity_id
_entity_poly.type
_entity_poly.pdbx_seq_one_letter_code
_entity_poly.pdbx_strand_id
1 'polypeptide(L)'
;LKDAVDLNIIDKEAESIANKAIRLGKTTVKEIMVPKVDMVTVSLGEETDIIIDRIIESGHSRYPVIGNERDDVAGILLAKDILPKIVNGEADFNLLDMLREPNVVPETKKADSLLEEFKTDKSHLAVVIDEYGTICGLVTIEDILEELVGEIEDEHDIEEDDIVEISKGTFSADAKVEIEEFVEFLSLIHISEPTRLSW
;
A
#
# COMPACT_ATOMS: atom_id res chain seq x y z
N LEU A 1 15.00 4.86 22.44
CA LEU A 1 13.71 4.16 22.39
C LEU A 1 13.78 2.81 23.10
N LYS A 2 14.76 1.94 22.76
CA LYS A 2 14.93 0.63 23.43
C LYS A 2 14.97 0.74 24.94
N ASP A 3 15.76 1.65 25.48
CA ASP A 3 15.85 1.86 26.94
C ASP A 3 14.51 2.27 27.58
N ALA A 4 13.63 2.95 26.84
CA ALA A 4 12.31 3.34 27.30
C ALA A 4 11.29 2.19 27.30
N VAL A 5 11.45 1.23 26.39
CA VAL A 5 10.67 -0.02 26.37
C VAL A 5 11.10 -0.92 27.52
N ASP A 6 12.41 -1.08 27.74
CA ASP A 6 12.98 -1.87 28.85
C ASP A 6 12.53 -1.36 30.24
N LEU A 7 12.23 -0.05 30.34
CA LEU A 7 11.67 0.59 31.52
C LEU A 7 10.15 0.59 31.62
N ASN A 8 9.44 -0.08 30.69
CA ASN A 8 7.97 -0.10 30.58
C ASN A 8 7.32 1.30 30.44
N ILE A 9 8.05 2.28 29.90
CA ILE A 9 7.55 3.65 29.66
C ILE A 9 6.78 3.73 28.33
N ILE A 10 7.19 2.94 27.33
CA ILE A 10 6.61 2.86 26.01
C ILE A 10 6.33 1.39 25.72
N ASP A 11 5.16 1.07 25.14
CA ASP A 11 4.89 -0.29 24.68
C ASP A 11 5.63 -0.59 23.36
N LYS A 12 5.70 -1.85 22.97
CA LYS A 12 6.43 -2.30 21.78
C LYS A 12 5.82 -1.73 20.49
N GLU A 13 4.52 -1.55 20.48
CA GLU A 13 3.81 -1.01 19.33
C GLU A 13 4.13 0.47 19.11
N ALA A 14 4.13 1.28 20.18
CA ALA A 14 4.54 2.67 20.12
C ALA A 14 6.01 2.83 19.71
N GLU A 15 6.91 1.92 20.15
CA GLU A 15 8.30 1.88 19.68
C GLU A 15 8.38 1.60 18.19
N SER A 16 7.63 0.63 17.69
CA SER A 16 7.57 0.27 16.26
C SER A 16 7.12 1.47 15.43
N ILE A 17 6.00 2.10 15.77
CA ILE A 17 5.47 3.28 15.07
C ILE A 17 6.50 4.43 15.07
N ALA A 18 7.16 4.69 16.21
CA ALA A 18 8.18 5.73 16.30
C ALA A 18 9.39 5.45 15.38
N ASN A 19 9.82 4.19 15.30
CA ASN A 19 10.91 3.79 14.42
C ASN A 19 10.51 3.91 12.93
N LYS A 20 9.29 3.50 12.57
CA LYS A 20 8.72 3.66 11.22
C LYS A 20 8.61 5.14 10.83
N ALA A 21 8.17 6.01 11.75
CA ALA A 21 8.09 7.46 11.51
C ALA A 21 9.47 8.09 11.24
N ILE A 22 10.52 7.68 11.97
CA ILE A 22 11.88 8.13 11.73
C ILE A 22 12.39 7.64 10.36
N ARG A 23 12.00 6.41 9.96
CA ARG A 23 12.37 5.83 8.67
C ARG A 23 11.68 6.56 7.53
N LEU A 24 10.39 6.91 7.67
CA LEU A 24 9.61 7.62 6.66
C LEU A 24 10.29 8.91 6.20
N GLY A 25 10.92 9.67 7.09
CA GLY A 25 11.70 10.87 6.75
C GLY A 25 12.93 10.59 5.85
N LYS A 26 13.32 9.33 5.68
CA LYS A 26 14.41 8.91 4.79
C LYS A 26 13.89 8.26 3.51
N THR A 27 12.70 7.67 3.55
CA THR A 27 12.04 6.98 2.45
C THR A 27 11.70 7.96 1.33
N THR A 28 11.95 7.58 0.08
CA THR A 28 11.56 8.35 -1.10
C THR A 28 10.25 7.83 -1.67
N VAL A 29 9.54 8.68 -2.42
CA VAL A 29 8.31 8.30 -3.13
C VAL A 29 8.54 7.10 -4.04
N LYS A 30 9.71 7.01 -4.69
CA LYS A 30 10.12 5.89 -5.54
C LYS A 30 10.04 4.52 -4.84
N GLU A 31 10.32 4.49 -3.54
CA GLU A 31 10.37 3.24 -2.76
C GLU A 31 9.00 2.70 -2.39
N ILE A 32 7.97 3.58 -2.39
CA ILE A 32 6.62 3.26 -1.92
C ILE A 32 5.53 3.42 -3.00
N MET A 33 5.88 3.97 -4.17
CA MET A 33 4.91 4.22 -5.24
C MET A 33 4.43 2.91 -5.88
N VAL A 34 3.20 2.92 -6.37
CA VAL A 34 2.70 1.92 -7.32
C VAL A 34 3.38 2.17 -8.67
N PRO A 35 4.16 1.23 -9.20
CA PRO A 35 4.85 1.39 -10.49
C PRO A 35 3.87 1.60 -11.65
N LYS A 36 4.30 2.30 -12.69
CA LYS A 36 3.48 2.58 -13.88
C LYS A 36 2.82 1.34 -14.49
N VAL A 37 3.49 0.19 -14.47
CA VAL A 37 2.98 -1.06 -15.05
C VAL A 37 1.78 -1.63 -14.29
N ASP A 38 1.66 -1.28 -13.01
CA ASP A 38 0.60 -1.74 -12.11
C ASP A 38 -0.51 -0.68 -11.91
N MET A 39 -0.34 0.51 -12.51
CA MET A 39 -1.34 1.58 -12.41
C MET A 39 -2.61 1.23 -13.18
N VAL A 40 -3.76 1.38 -12.53
CA VAL A 40 -5.06 1.40 -13.21
C VAL A 40 -5.35 2.83 -13.66
N THR A 41 -5.36 3.04 -14.96
CA THR A 41 -5.56 4.36 -15.60
C THR A 41 -6.74 4.35 -16.56
N VAL A 42 -7.25 5.54 -16.90
CA VAL A 42 -8.27 5.79 -17.90
C VAL A 42 -7.65 6.63 -19.01
N SER A 43 -8.06 6.43 -20.27
CA SER A 43 -7.61 7.26 -21.39
C SER A 43 -8.71 8.21 -21.85
N LEU A 44 -8.34 9.44 -22.24
CA LEU A 44 -9.32 10.46 -22.70
C LEU A 44 -10.18 10.01 -23.88
N GLY A 45 -9.70 9.09 -24.69
CA GLY A 45 -10.41 8.59 -25.88
C GLY A 45 -11.18 7.29 -25.66
N GLU A 46 -11.25 6.78 -24.43
CA GLU A 46 -11.98 5.54 -24.13
C GLU A 46 -13.50 5.75 -24.12
N GLU A 47 -14.22 4.71 -24.51
CA GLU A 47 -15.68 4.70 -24.43
C GLU A 47 -16.13 4.67 -22.95
N THR A 48 -17.20 5.38 -22.66
CA THR A 48 -17.71 5.52 -21.28
C THR A 48 -17.98 4.19 -20.60
N ASP A 49 -18.54 3.22 -21.33
CA ASP A 49 -18.87 1.90 -20.79
C ASP A 49 -17.60 1.15 -20.33
N ILE A 50 -16.50 1.25 -21.09
CA ILE A 50 -15.21 0.63 -20.74
C ILE A 50 -14.63 1.29 -19.48
N ILE A 51 -14.76 2.60 -19.33
CA ILE A 51 -14.33 3.32 -18.14
C ILE A 51 -15.11 2.87 -16.92
N ILE A 52 -16.44 2.72 -17.05
CA ILE A 52 -17.33 2.28 -15.99
C ILE A 52 -16.97 0.85 -15.54
N ASP A 53 -16.81 -0.08 -16.48
CA ASP A 53 -16.44 -1.46 -16.19
C ASP A 53 -15.11 -1.52 -15.43
N ARG A 54 -14.11 -0.77 -15.88
CA ARG A 54 -12.81 -0.68 -15.22
C ARG A 54 -12.91 -0.16 -13.78
N ILE A 55 -13.76 0.86 -13.54
CA ILE A 55 -13.99 1.41 -12.20
C ILE A 55 -14.66 0.37 -11.30
N ILE A 56 -15.62 -0.39 -11.83
CA ILE A 56 -16.34 -1.43 -11.07
C ILE A 56 -15.38 -2.59 -10.74
N GLU A 57 -14.59 -3.05 -11.70
CA GLU A 57 -13.69 -4.18 -11.52
C GLU A 57 -12.53 -3.87 -10.56
N SER A 58 -11.93 -2.67 -10.68
CA SER A 58 -10.77 -2.31 -9.85
C SER A 58 -11.12 -1.77 -8.47
N GLY A 59 -12.33 -1.21 -8.30
CA GLY A 59 -12.82 -0.70 -7.00
C GLY A 59 -12.09 0.54 -6.47
N HIS A 60 -11.19 1.15 -7.25
CA HIS A 60 -10.45 2.33 -6.78
C HIS A 60 -11.34 3.58 -6.74
N SER A 61 -10.96 4.53 -5.89
CA SER A 61 -11.69 5.80 -5.76
C SER A 61 -11.22 6.88 -6.74
N ARG A 62 -9.98 6.79 -7.23
CA ARG A 62 -9.31 7.81 -8.05
C ARG A 62 -8.52 7.15 -9.18
N TYR A 63 -8.65 7.72 -10.36
CA TYR A 63 -8.01 7.20 -11.58
C TYR A 63 -7.24 8.31 -12.28
N PRO A 64 -5.93 8.16 -12.51
CA PRO A 64 -5.21 9.03 -13.41
C PRO A 64 -5.77 8.88 -14.83
N VAL A 65 -6.06 10.02 -15.47
CA VAL A 65 -6.54 10.05 -16.85
C VAL A 65 -5.38 10.46 -17.74
N ILE A 66 -5.01 9.56 -18.65
CA ILE A 66 -3.93 9.78 -19.60
C ILE A 66 -4.47 10.53 -20.81
N GLY A 67 -3.77 11.58 -21.18
CA GLY A 67 -4.07 12.40 -22.34
C GLY A 67 -3.71 11.71 -23.66
N ASN A 68 -3.75 12.48 -24.75
CA ASN A 68 -3.45 11.99 -26.09
C ASN A 68 -1.95 11.85 -26.36
N GLU A 69 -1.11 12.54 -25.60
CA GLU A 69 0.34 12.45 -25.73
C GLU A 69 0.89 11.38 -24.76
N ARG A 70 2.05 10.85 -25.13
CA ARG A 70 2.71 9.84 -24.30
C ARG A 70 3.17 10.49 -22.99
N ASP A 71 2.81 9.85 -21.87
CA ASP A 71 3.14 10.33 -20.51
C ASP A 71 2.49 11.68 -20.11
N ASP A 72 1.40 12.08 -20.77
CA ASP A 72 0.60 13.24 -20.40
C ASP A 72 -0.55 12.81 -19.46
N VAL A 73 -0.60 13.42 -18.28
CA VAL A 73 -1.72 13.23 -17.33
C VAL A 73 -2.69 14.39 -17.49
N ALA A 74 -3.82 14.13 -18.16
CA ALA A 74 -4.87 15.12 -18.35
C ALA A 74 -5.56 15.54 -17.06
N GLY A 75 -5.57 14.66 -16.04
CA GLY A 75 -6.16 14.93 -14.75
C GLY A 75 -6.44 13.68 -13.93
N ILE A 76 -7.13 13.86 -12.82
CA ILE A 76 -7.59 12.77 -11.94
C ILE A 76 -9.11 12.69 -11.98
N LEU A 77 -9.63 11.53 -12.32
CA LEU A 77 -11.04 11.21 -12.29
C LEU A 77 -11.40 10.59 -10.94
N LEU A 78 -12.51 11.04 -10.32
CA LEU A 78 -13.04 10.42 -9.12
C LEU A 78 -14.22 9.52 -9.48
N ALA A 79 -14.19 8.26 -9.05
CA ALA A 79 -15.28 7.30 -9.26
C ALA A 79 -16.64 7.84 -8.79
N LYS A 80 -16.67 8.54 -7.65
CA LYS A 80 -17.90 9.13 -7.10
C LYS A 80 -18.54 10.20 -7.98
N ASP A 81 -17.77 10.85 -8.84
CA ASP A 81 -18.28 11.91 -9.71
C ASP A 81 -18.98 11.31 -10.95
N ILE A 82 -18.62 10.07 -11.34
CA ILE A 82 -19.29 9.31 -12.42
C ILE A 82 -20.61 8.68 -11.96
N LEU A 83 -20.70 8.21 -10.72
CA LEU A 83 -21.85 7.47 -10.20
C LEU A 83 -23.21 8.18 -10.46
N PRO A 84 -23.36 9.50 -10.21
CA PRO A 84 -24.61 10.18 -10.52
C PRO A 84 -24.99 10.17 -12.00
N LYS A 85 -24.00 10.19 -12.89
CA LYS A 85 -24.21 10.15 -14.35
C LYS A 85 -24.79 8.81 -14.79
N ILE A 86 -24.21 7.72 -14.24
CA ILE A 86 -24.68 6.36 -14.50
C ILE A 86 -26.12 6.18 -14.00
N VAL A 87 -26.41 6.60 -12.75
CA VAL A 87 -27.74 6.45 -12.15
C VAL A 87 -28.80 7.22 -12.91
N ASN A 88 -28.47 8.39 -13.44
CA ASN A 88 -29.39 9.24 -14.22
C ASN A 88 -29.54 8.76 -15.68
N GLY A 89 -28.80 7.74 -16.12
CA GLY A 89 -28.81 7.29 -17.51
C GLY A 89 -28.17 8.28 -18.48
N GLU A 90 -27.34 9.19 -17.98
CA GLU A 90 -26.58 10.14 -18.77
C GLU A 90 -25.37 9.42 -19.37
N ALA A 91 -25.55 8.74 -20.51
CA ALA A 91 -24.47 8.01 -21.19
C ALA A 91 -23.44 8.94 -21.87
N ASP A 92 -23.80 10.19 -22.09
CA ASP A 92 -23.01 11.15 -22.85
C ASP A 92 -22.54 12.29 -21.95
N PHE A 93 -21.39 12.11 -21.29
CA PHE A 93 -20.74 13.15 -20.50
C PHE A 93 -19.31 13.40 -21.02
N ASN A 94 -18.91 14.67 -20.98
CA ASN A 94 -17.53 15.01 -21.32
C ASN A 94 -16.61 14.71 -20.13
N LEU A 95 -15.72 13.73 -20.31
CA LEU A 95 -14.77 13.31 -19.25
C LEU A 95 -13.91 14.49 -18.76
N LEU A 96 -13.49 15.39 -19.67
CA LEU A 96 -12.65 16.55 -19.35
C LEU A 96 -13.27 17.47 -18.30
N ASP A 97 -14.59 17.65 -18.32
CA ASP A 97 -15.29 18.53 -17.39
C ASP A 97 -15.33 17.98 -15.95
N MET A 98 -14.98 16.71 -15.78
CA MET A 98 -14.98 16.00 -14.49
C MET A 98 -13.58 15.83 -13.91
N LEU A 99 -12.56 16.15 -14.67
CA LEU A 99 -11.17 15.97 -14.21
C LEU A 99 -10.78 17.03 -13.21
N ARG A 100 -10.01 16.58 -12.22
CA ARG A 100 -9.32 17.44 -11.27
C ARG A 100 -7.86 17.58 -11.66
N GLU A 101 -7.27 18.71 -11.31
CA GLU A 101 -5.85 18.95 -11.55
C GLU A 101 -5.00 17.87 -10.86
N PRO A 102 -4.06 17.25 -11.59
CA PRO A 102 -3.22 16.21 -11.02
C PRO A 102 -2.15 16.83 -10.12
N ASN A 103 -1.96 16.26 -8.94
CA ASN A 103 -0.76 16.53 -8.15
C ASN A 103 0.41 15.72 -8.75
N VAL A 104 1.48 16.38 -9.17
CA VAL A 104 2.64 15.75 -9.82
C VAL A 104 3.87 15.95 -8.95
N VAL A 105 4.56 14.88 -8.63
CA VAL A 105 5.73 14.90 -7.74
C VAL A 105 6.90 14.12 -8.32
N PRO A 106 8.16 14.54 -8.09
CA PRO A 106 9.32 13.78 -8.51
C PRO A 106 9.51 12.52 -7.66
N GLU A 107 10.01 11.44 -8.28
CA GLU A 107 10.27 10.16 -7.60
C GLU A 107 11.26 10.27 -6.42
N THR A 108 12.12 11.30 -6.43
CA THR A 108 13.12 11.55 -5.38
C THR A 108 12.57 12.29 -4.15
N LYS A 109 11.31 12.73 -4.20
CA LYS A 109 10.67 13.45 -3.10
C LYS A 109 10.59 12.54 -1.86
N LYS A 110 10.72 13.14 -0.66
CA LYS A 110 10.57 12.41 0.59
C LYS A 110 9.11 12.14 0.91
N ALA A 111 8.83 10.95 1.42
CA ALA A 111 7.47 10.51 1.74
C ALA A 111 6.83 11.34 2.86
N ASP A 112 7.59 11.75 3.87
CA ASP A 112 7.13 12.63 4.94
C ASP A 112 6.68 14.02 4.42
N SER A 113 7.48 14.59 3.51
CA SER A 113 7.16 15.88 2.88
C SER A 113 5.91 15.78 2.00
N LEU A 114 5.73 14.66 1.29
CA LEU A 114 4.52 14.42 0.49
C LEU A 114 3.29 14.23 1.38
N LEU A 115 3.42 13.58 2.54
CA LEU A 115 2.33 13.44 3.50
C LEU A 115 1.84 14.79 4.00
N GLU A 116 2.75 15.74 4.27
CA GLU A 116 2.38 17.09 4.68
C GLU A 116 1.67 17.86 3.56
N GLU A 117 2.09 17.69 2.31
CA GLU A 117 1.40 18.28 1.15
C GLU A 117 0.00 17.70 0.99
N PHE A 118 -0.17 16.37 1.05
CA PHE A 118 -1.47 15.74 0.99
C PHE A 118 -2.44 16.27 2.04
N LYS A 119 -1.95 16.51 3.27
CA LYS A 119 -2.75 17.10 4.34
C LYS A 119 -3.14 18.57 4.06
N THR A 120 -2.21 19.33 3.50
CA THR A 120 -2.40 20.76 3.23
C THR A 120 -3.36 20.98 2.05
N ASP A 121 -3.13 20.26 0.95
CA ASP A 121 -3.85 20.43 -0.31
C ASP A 121 -5.11 19.57 -0.37
N LYS A 122 -5.36 18.76 0.68
CA LYS A 122 -6.47 17.77 0.73
C LYS A 122 -6.48 16.85 -0.49
N SER A 123 -5.29 16.59 -1.02
CA SER A 123 -5.06 15.61 -2.07
C SER A 123 -4.77 14.25 -1.46
N HIS A 124 -5.12 13.18 -2.14
CA HIS A 124 -4.92 11.81 -1.66
C HIS A 124 -4.16 10.96 -2.67
N LEU A 125 -3.81 11.51 -3.81
CA LEU A 125 -3.08 10.83 -4.86
C LEU A 125 -2.16 11.82 -5.56
N ALA A 126 -0.93 11.38 -5.86
CA ALA A 126 0.01 12.11 -6.69
C ALA A 126 0.54 11.20 -7.80
N VAL A 127 0.72 11.76 -8.98
CA VAL A 127 1.41 11.10 -10.09
C VAL A 127 2.90 11.34 -9.95
N VAL A 128 3.68 10.28 -10.07
CA VAL A 128 5.13 10.31 -9.88
C VAL A 128 5.83 10.38 -11.22
N ILE A 129 6.78 11.32 -11.34
CA ILE A 129 7.57 11.52 -12.56
C ILE A 129 9.07 11.40 -12.27
N ASP A 130 9.81 10.99 -13.30
CA ASP A 130 11.28 11.01 -13.32
C ASP A 130 11.85 12.41 -13.67
N GLU A 131 13.17 12.50 -13.77
CA GLU A 131 13.90 13.72 -14.12
C GLU A 131 13.66 14.20 -15.56
N TYR A 132 13.04 13.38 -16.41
CA TYR A 132 12.68 13.71 -17.79
C TYR A 132 11.21 14.10 -17.93
N GLY A 133 10.44 14.04 -16.84
CA GLY A 133 9.00 14.28 -16.84
C GLY A 133 8.16 13.07 -17.27
N THR A 134 8.76 11.87 -17.35
CA THR A 134 8.08 10.63 -17.68
C THR A 134 7.35 10.09 -16.46
N ILE A 135 6.12 9.61 -16.62
CA ILE A 135 5.36 8.98 -15.54
C ILE A 135 6.05 7.67 -15.15
N CYS A 136 6.43 7.56 -13.87
CA CYS A 136 7.03 6.37 -13.26
C CYS A 136 6.01 5.55 -12.48
N GLY A 137 4.99 6.20 -11.92
CA GLY A 137 4.03 5.56 -11.05
C GLY A 137 3.01 6.53 -10.48
N LEU A 138 2.31 6.10 -9.45
CA LEU A 138 1.48 6.94 -8.59
C LEU A 138 1.75 6.59 -7.12
N VAL A 139 1.42 7.49 -6.24
CA VAL A 139 1.46 7.27 -4.80
C VAL A 139 0.22 7.86 -4.16
N THR A 140 -0.33 7.15 -3.18
CA THR A 140 -1.50 7.58 -2.43
C THR A 140 -1.13 7.92 -0.98
N ILE A 141 -2.02 8.58 -0.26
CA ILE A 141 -1.83 8.83 1.17
C ILE A 141 -1.88 7.51 1.95
N GLU A 142 -2.67 6.56 1.46
CA GLU A 142 -2.81 5.23 2.01
C GLU A 142 -1.47 4.49 1.99
N ASP A 143 -0.71 4.53 0.87
CA ASP A 143 0.63 3.91 0.75
C ASP A 143 1.63 4.49 1.78
N ILE A 144 1.56 5.82 2.02
CA ILE A 144 2.43 6.47 3.01
C ILE A 144 2.03 6.08 4.44
N LEU A 145 0.73 5.94 4.71
CA LEU A 145 0.24 5.56 6.04
C LEU A 145 0.55 4.10 6.34
N GLU A 146 0.54 3.22 5.34
CA GLU A 146 0.94 1.82 5.47
C GLU A 146 2.40 1.70 5.93
N GLU A 147 3.31 2.54 5.41
CA GLU A 147 4.69 2.60 5.89
C GLU A 147 4.82 3.00 7.38
N LEU A 148 3.83 3.74 7.92
CA LEU A 148 3.82 4.13 9.34
C LEU A 148 3.20 3.09 10.25
N VAL A 149 2.05 2.55 9.84
CA VAL A 149 1.26 1.62 10.67
C VAL A 149 1.68 0.18 10.41
N GLY A 150 2.05 -0.17 9.17
CA GLY A 150 2.18 -1.52 8.65
C GLY A 150 0.84 -2.01 8.12
N GLU A 151 0.79 -3.23 7.64
CA GLU A 151 -0.46 -3.89 7.32
C GLU A 151 -1.35 -3.85 8.57
N ILE A 152 -2.55 -3.30 8.44
CA ILE A 152 -3.54 -3.33 9.52
C ILE A 152 -4.07 -4.76 9.46
N GLU A 153 -3.59 -5.61 10.36
CA GLU A 153 -4.15 -6.95 10.56
C GLU A 153 -5.65 -6.78 10.85
N ASP A 154 -6.50 -7.37 10.01
CA ASP A 154 -7.94 -7.36 10.24
C ASP A 154 -8.21 -8.20 11.51
N GLU A 155 -9.14 -7.78 12.37
CA GLU A 155 -9.53 -8.52 13.60
C GLU A 155 -9.98 -9.97 13.30
N HIS A 156 -10.04 -10.34 12.02
CA HIS A 156 -10.38 -11.67 11.51
C HIS A 156 -9.20 -12.40 10.86
N ASP A 157 -8.03 -11.79 10.77
CA ASP A 157 -6.82 -12.51 10.43
C ASP A 157 -6.49 -13.41 11.62
N ILE A 158 -6.95 -14.65 11.53
CA ILE A 158 -6.50 -15.73 12.40
C ILE A 158 -4.99 -15.76 12.18
N GLU A 159 -4.20 -15.44 13.21
CA GLU A 159 -2.77 -15.76 13.22
C GLU A 159 -2.65 -17.24 12.84
N GLU A 160 -2.51 -17.55 11.57
CA GLU A 160 -1.98 -18.84 11.17
C GLU A 160 -0.55 -18.83 11.68
N ASP A 161 -0.26 -19.60 12.72
CA ASP A 161 1.08 -19.77 13.24
C ASP A 161 2.01 -20.00 12.02
N ASP A 162 2.99 -19.14 11.82
CA ASP A 162 3.93 -19.19 10.69
C ASP A 162 4.60 -20.56 10.56
N ILE A 163 4.55 -21.37 11.63
CA ILE A 163 5.01 -22.76 11.69
C ILE A 163 3.91 -23.63 12.34
N VAL A 164 3.29 -24.50 11.55
CA VAL A 164 2.21 -25.41 12.01
C VAL A 164 2.66 -26.87 11.96
N GLU A 165 2.42 -27.64 13.01
CA GLU A 165 2.62 -29.09 12.99
C GLU A 165 1.47 -29.77 12.27
N ILE A 166 1.71 -30.28 11.05
CA ILE A 166 0.71 -31.00 10.23
C ILE A 166 0.51 -32.44 10.73
N SER A 167 1.58 -33.06 11.15
CA SER A 167 1.58 -34.40 11.74
C SER A 167 2.81 -34.60 12.61
N LYS A 168 2.79 -35.59 13.50
CA LYS A 168 3.88 -35.80 14.47
C LYS A 168 5.26 -35.78 13.79
N GLY A 169 6.01 -34.71 14.06
CA GLY A 169 7.37 -34.48 13.52
C GLY A 169 7.41 -33.93 12.09
N THR A 170 6.27 -33.48 11.53
CA THR A 170 6.19 -32.83 10.22
C THR A 170 5.58 -31.46 10.38
N PHE A 171 6.33 -30.41 10.01
CA PHE A 171 5.93 -29.02 10.16
C PHE A 171 5.74 -28.38 8.78
N SER A 172 4.76 -27.51 8.66
CA SER A 172 4.62 -26.54 7.57
C SER A 172 5.09 -25.20 8.07
N ALA A 173 5.93 -24.53 7.33
CA ALA A 173 6.34 -23.16 7.63
C ALA A 173 6.04 -22.28 6.42
N ASP A 174 5.63 -21.04 6.65
CA ASP A 174 5.54 -20.04 5.58
C ASP A 174 6.94 -19.78 5.02
N ALA A 175 7.03 -19.55 3.72
CA ALA A 175 8.30 -19.27 3.05
C ALA A 175 8.95 -17.94 3.49
N LYS A 176 8.24 -17.12 4.24
CA LYS A 176 8.72 -15.86 4.82
C LYS A 176 9.47 -16.05 6.16
N VAL A 177 9.33 -17.22 6.82
CA VAL A 177 9.97 -17.52 8.10
C VAL A 177 11.48 -17.55 7.92
N GLU A 178 12.18 -16.78 8.75
CA GLU A 178 13.65 -16.81 8.75
C GLU A 178 14.16 -18.17 9.25
N ILE A 179 15.23 -18.67 8.66
CA ILE A 179 15.79 -19.99 9.00
C ILE A 179 16.17 -20.07 10.50
N GLU A 180 16.61 -18.98 11.07
CA GLU A 180 16.99 -18.86 12.48
C GLU A 180 15.78 -19.06 13.40
N GLU A 181 14.65 -18.48 13.08
CA GLU A 181 13.39 -18.61 13.80
C GLU A 181 12.84 -20.05 13.73
N PHE A 182 12.91 -20.68 12.54
CA PHE A 182 12.53 -22.07 12.36
C PHE A 182 13.40 -23.03 13.20
N VAL A 183 14.71 -22.78 13.28
CA VAL A 183 15.65 -23.57 14.09
C VAL A 183 15.38 -23.39 15.57
N GLU A 184 15.05 -22.18 16.03
CA GLU A 184 14.71 -21.92 17.43
C GLU A 184 13.42 -22.66 17.85
N PHE A 185 12.38 -22.61 16.99
CA PHE A 185 11.13 -23.34 17.19
C PHE A 185 11.36 -24.86 17.32
N LEU A 186 12.14 -25.47 16.45
CA LEU A 186 12.48 -26.89 16.52
C LEU A 186 13.31 -27.25 17.77
N SER A 187 14.18 -26.35 18.23
CA SER A 187 14.98 -26.56 19.45
C SER A 187 14.13 -26.57 20.71
N LEU A 188 13.09 -25.71 20.77
CA LEU A 188 12.14 -25.65 21.89
C LEU A 188 11.29 -26.92 22.01
N ILE A 189 10.93 -27.55 20.91
CA ILE A 189 10.16 -28.82 20.86
C ILE A 189 11.01 -29.97 21.42
N HIS A 190 12.31 -30.02 21.10
CA HIS A 190 13.20 -31.06 21.62
C HIS A 190 13.46 -30.96 23.12
N ILE A 191 13.31 -29.78 23.71
CA ILE A 191 13.49 -29.59 25.18
C ILE A 191 12.22 -30.02 25.95
N SER A 192 11.05 -30.05 25.32
CA SER A 192 9.78 -30.37 25.97
C SER A 192 9.42 -31.86 26.01
N GLU A 193 10.14 -32.75 25.33
CA GLU A 193 9.97 -34.19 25.50
C GLU A 193 10.72 -34.69 26.74
N PRO A 194 9.99 -35.07 27.83
CA PRO A 194 10.66 -35.71 28.95
C PRO A 194 11.17 -37.11 28.54
N THR A 195 12.47 -37.29 28.54
CA THR A 195 13.10 -38.62 28.39
C THR A 195 12.47 -39.59 29.42
N ARG A 196 11.53 -40.43 28.98
CA ARG A 196 11.15 -41.59 29.76
C ARG A 196 12.34 -42.55 29.82
N LEU A 197 13.10 -42.44 30.89
CA LEU A 197 14.01 -43.52 31.32
C LEU A 197 13.12 -44.68 31.78
N SER A 198 13.02 -45.72 30.92
CA SER A 198 12.50 -47.03 31.30
C SER A 198 13.61 -47.77 32.09
N TRP A 199 13.27 -48.07 33.34
CA TRP A 199 14.00 -49.10 34.12
C TRP A 199 13.46 -50.46 33.80
#